data_856d32ff10de9fdf0e464ee03a5b6aad
#
_entry.id   856d32ff10de9fdf0e464ee03a5b6aad
#
_cell.length_a   1.000
_cell.length_b   1.000
_cell.length_c   1.000
_cell.angle_alpha   90.00
_cell.angle_beta   90.00
_cell.angle_gamma   90.00
#
_symmetry.space_group_name_H-M   'P 1'
#
loop_
_entity.id
_entity.type
_entity.pdbx_description
1 polymer ?
#
loop_
_entity_poly.entity_id
_entity_poly.type
_entity_poly.pdbx_seq_one_letter_code
_entity_poly.pdbx_strand_id
1 'polypeptide(L)' 'MSKAQLQAFIGKVNADPGLKIRLDGSSNAQAVVALALETGHNFSEATWTRHIRG' A
#
# COMPACT_ATOMS: atom_id res chain seq x y z
N MET A 1 -3.46 3.14 -14.24
CA MET A 1 -3.20 1.75 -13.83
C MET A 1 -2.71 1.70 -12.40
N SER A 2 -3.16 0.70 -11.68
CA SER A 2 -2.90 0.58 -10.25
C SER A 2 -1.43 0.41 -9.90
N LYS A 3 -0.63 -0.15 -10.80
CA LYS A 3 0.79 -0.39 -10.52
C LYS A 3 1.55 0.89 -10.21
N ALA A 4 1.28 1.96 -10.95
CA ALA A 4 1.93 3.25 -10.69
C ALA A 4 1.53 3.80 -9.32
N GLN A 5 0.27 3.66 -8.96
CA GLN A 5 -0.22 4.08 -7.64
C GLN A 5 0.40 3.25 -6.53
N LEU A 6 0.53 1.96 -6.73
CA LEU A 6 1.16 1.07 -5.76
C LEU A 6 2.61 1.48 -5.53
N GLN A 7 3.37 1.73 -6.59
CA GLN A 7 4.77 2.12 -6.46
C GLN A 7 4.93 3.48 -5.78
N ALA A 8 4.05 4.43 -6.08
CA ALA A 8 4.04 5.71 -5.39
C ALA A 8 3.76 5.54 -3.90
N PHE A 9 2.83 4.66 -3.56
CA PHE A 9 2.51 4.36 -2.16
C PHE A 9 3.71 3.72 -1.44
N ILE A 10 4.36 2.76 -2.07
CA ILE A 10 5.55 2.11 -1.50
C ILE A 10 6.66 3.14 -1.24
N GLY A 11 6.90 4.04 -2.19
CA GLY A 11 7.88 5.10 -2.01
C GLY A 11 7.55 5.99 -0.82
N LYS A 12 6.27 6.31 -0.64
CA LYS A 12 5.80 7.11 0.49
C LYS A 12 5.99 6.38 1.82
N VAL A 13 5.69 5.09 1.85
CA VAL A 13 5.89 4.25 3.04
C VAL A 13 7.36 4.22 3.43
N ASN A 14 8.25 4.08 2.47
CA ASN A 14 9.70 4.06 2.73
C ASN A 14 10.21 5.39 3.27
N ALA A 15 9.57 6.48 2.92
CA ALA A 15 9.97 7.81 3.37
C ALA A 15 9.31 8.23 4.69
N ASP A 16 8.30 7.49 5.15
CA ASP A 16 7.51 7.84 6.32
C ASP A 16 7.47 6.68 7.30
N PRO A 17 8.28 6.72 8.38
CA PRO A 17 8.31 5.62 9.36
C PRO A 17 6.96 5.36 10.03
N GLY A 18 6.17 6.40 10.28
CA GLY A 18 4.85 6.24 10.87
C GLY A 18 3.92 5.47 9.95
N LEU A 19 3.97 5.77 8.67
CA LEU A 19 3.15 5.07 7.69
C LEU A 19 3.61 3.62 7.54
N LYS A 20 4.90 3.38 7.60
CA LYS A 20 5.44 2.02 7.55
C LYS A 20 4.95 1.18 8.71
N ILE A 21 4.91 1.74 9.90
CA ILE A 21 4.40 1.04 11.09
C ILE A 21 2.93 0.67 10.89
N ARG A 22 2.14 1.58 10.35
CA ARG A 22 0.73 1.32 10.07
C ARG A 22 0.57 0.21 9.03
N LEU A 23 1.42 0.22 8.00
CA LEU A 23 1.40 -0.82 6.98
C LEU A 23 1.75 -2.19 7.58
N ASP A 24 2.80 -2.24 8.41
CA ASP A 24 3.21 -3.48 9.07
C ASP A 24 2.10 -4.04 9.98
N GLY A 25 1.27 -3.15 10.54
CA GLY A 25 0.14 -3.55 11.36
C GLY A 25 -1.07 -4.00 10.56
N SER A 26 -1.06 -3.82 9.24
CA SER A 26 -2.18 -4.24 8.39
C SER A 26 -2.21 -5.75 8.27
N SER A 27 -3.36 -6.36 8.58
CA SER A 27 -3.47 -7.81 8.66
C SER A 27 -3.86 -8.47 7.33
N ASN A 28 -4.34 -7.68 6.36
CA ASN A 28 -4.77 -8.22 5.06
C ASN A 28 -4.70 -7.14 3.98
N ALA A 29 -4.91 -7.55 2.73
CA ALA A 29 -4.84 -6.66 1.58
C ALA A 29 -5.89 -5.54 1.64
N GLN A 30 -7.06 -5.83 2.18
CA GLN A 30 -8.12 -4.84 2.31
C GLN A 30 -7.66 -3.67 3.21
N ALA A 31 -7.01 -3.99 4.32
CA ALA A 31 -6.50 -2.96 5.23
C ALA A 31 -5.42 -2.11 4.56
N VAL A 32 -4.56 -2.74 3.76
CA VAL A 32 -3.52 -2.04 3.00
C VAL A 32 -4.13 -1.08 1.99
N VAL A 33 -5.15 -1.52 1.26
CA VAL A 33 -5.84 -0.68 0.28
C VAL A 33 -6.50 0.52 0.97
N ALA A 34 -7.12 0.30 2.13
CA ALA A 34 -7.73 1.37 2.90
C ALA A 34 -6.69 2.40 3.36
N LEU A 35 -5.54 1.92 3.83
CA LEU A 35 -4.45 2.79 4.23
C LEU A 35 -3.93 3.62 3.05
N ALA A 36 -3.78 2.98 1.89
CA ALA A 36 -3.34 3.67 0.68
C ALA A 36 -4.31 4.79 0.28
N LEU A 37 -5.60 4.53 0.39
CA LEU A 37 -6.62 5.55 0.09
C LEU A 37 -6.49 6.76 1.02
N GLU A 38 -6.19 6.54 2.28
CA GLU A 38 -5.98 7.64 3.23
C GLU A 38 -4.82 8.53 2.81
N THR A 39 -3.83 7.98 2.13
CA THR A 39 -2.65 8.72 1.69
C THR A 39 -2.79 9.26 0.26
N GLY A 40 -3.94 9.04 -0.37
CA GLY A 40 -4.20 9.55 -1.71
C GLY A 40 -3.80 8.60 -2.84
N HIS A 41 -3.59 7.34 -2.54
CA HIS A 41 -3.23 6.32 -3.53
C HIS A 41 -4.33 5.29 -3.65
N ASN A 42 -4.63 4.88 -4.88
CA ASN A 42 -5.72 3.94 -5.13
C ASN A 42 -5.20 2.77 -5.99
N PHE A 43 -5.26 1.57 -5.44
CA PHE A 43 -4.98 0.33 -6.16
C PHE A 43 -5.83 -0.79 -5.58
N SER A 44 -5.96 -1.89 -6.32
CA SER A 44 -6.81 -2.99 -5.89
C SER A 44 -6.07 -3.93 -4.94
N GLU A 45 -6.85 -4.72 -4.20
CA GLU A 45 -6.28 -5.78 -3.35
C GLU A 45 -5.46 -6.77 -4.19
N ALA A 46 -5.94 -7.08 -5.41
CA ALA A 46 -5.22 -7.98 -6.30
C ALA A 46 -3.85 -7.41 -6.68
N THR A 47 -3.76 -6.11 -6.92
CA THR A 47 -2.50 -5.45 -7.24
C THR A 47 -1.52 -5.56 -6.08
N TRP A 48 -1.98 -5.33 -4.86
CA TRP A 48 -1.15 -5.48 -3.66
C TRP A 48 -0.69 -6.93 -3.48
N THR A 49 -1.62 -7.88 -3.60
CA THR A 49 -1.30 -9.31 -3.44
C THR A 49 -0.25 -9.76 -4.44
N ARG A 50 -0.37 -9.32 -5.69
CA ARG A 50 0.62 -9.61 -6.72
C ARG A 50 2.00 -9.08 -6.36
N HIS A 51 2.03 -7.86 -5.82
CA HIS A 51 3.29 -7.21 -5.44
C HIS A 51 4.03 -8.01 -4.37
N ILE A 52 3.31 -8.43 -3.32
CA ILE A 52 3.96 -9.15 -2.21
C ILE A 52 4.31 -10.59 -2.55
N ARG A 53 3.68 -11.15 -3.55
CA ARG A 53 4.00 -12.51 -4.01
C ARG A 53 5.23 -12.52 -4.94
N GLY A 54 5.58 -11.38 -5.41
CA GLY A 54 6.70 -11.25 -6.31
C GLY A 54 6.36 -11.46 -7.72
#